data_a8c3c59900d7ba1ac7dac77f458f0b54
#
_entry.id   a8c3c59900d7ba1ac7dac77f458f0b54
#
_cell.length_a   1.000
_cell.length_b   1.000
_cell.length_c   1.000
_cell.angle_alpha   90.00
_cell.angle_beta   90.00
_cell.angle_gamma   90.00
#
_symmetry.space_group_name_H-M   'P 1'
#
loop_
_entity.id
_entity.type
_entity.pdbx_description
1 polymer ?
#
loop_
_entity_poly.entity_id
_entity_poly.type
_entity_poly.pdbx_seq_one_letter_code
_entity_poly.pdbx_strand_id
1 'polypeptide(L)'
;MTKTDTTKLLAQLRAILDLTNTEIQVAETRVAQARTEAVRRELEQNASNGRERAEAIGGAIRDLGGYPDVIGPFLGRAAAAVKALTEQAAPFDEALLGDLALEDQLLDRSRYLRALAVATKQQDVQALADRLISAHSATVDWLTTVLAEDALGGPAALRRTPRCLR
;
A
#
# COMPACT_ATOMS: atom_id res chain seq x y z
N MET A 1 -5.72 26.00 14.50
CA MET A 1 -5.81 24.52 14.66
C MET A 1 -5.99 24.22 16.14
N THR A 2 -6.96 23.40 16.50
CA THR A 2 -7.14 22.97 17.90
C THR A 2 -6.19 21.80 18.23
N LYS A 3 -5.89 21.58 19.52
CA LYS A 3 -5.10 20.42 19.97
C LYS A 3 -5.72 19.09 19.52
N THR A 4 -7.04 19.04 19.48
CA THR A 4 -7.81 17.86 19.02
C THR A 4 -7.59 17.58 17.53
N ASP A 5 -7.52 18.64 16.70
CA ASP A 5 -7.30 18.49 15.26
C ASP A 5 -5.91 17.92 14.97
N THR A 6 -4.87 18.46 15.64
CA THR A 6 -3.51 17.93 15.53
C THR A 6 -3.44 16.46 15.93
N THR A 7 -4.10 16.09 17.03
CA THR A 7 -4.12 14.69 17.49
C THR A 7 -4.73 13.76 16.46
N LYS A 8 -5.83 14.17 15.80
CA LYS A 8 -6.48 13.36 14.75
C LYS A 8 -5.60 13.19 13.52
N LEU A 9 -4.95 14.29 13.06
CA LEU A 9 -4.02 14.24 11.94
C LEU A 9 -2.84 13.32 12.22
N LEU A 10 -2.20 13.47 13.38
CA LEU A 10 -1.09 12.62 13.82
C LEU A 10 -1.50 11.14 13.90
N ALA A 11 -2.70 10.84 14.42
CA ALA A 11 -3.19 9.48 14.51
C ALA A 11 -3.37 8.85 13.11
N GLN A 12 -3.88 9.60 12.12
CA GLN A 12 -4.03 9.09 10.77
C GLN A 12 -2.70 8.95 10.05
N LEU A 13 -1.80 9.92 10.16
CA LEU A 13 -0.46 9.83 9.58
C LEU A 13 0.31 8.62 10.10
N ARG A 14 0.27 8.35 11.41
CA ARG A 14 0.89 7.16 12.01
C ARG A 14 0.28 5.87 11.49
N ALA A 15 -1.05 5.80 11.42
CA ALA A 15 -1.73 4.62 10.89
C ALA A 15 -1.38 4.37 9.40
N ILE A 16 -1.24 5.43 8.59
CA ILE A 16 -0.80 5.31 7.20
C ILE A 16 0.68 4.89 7.15
N LEU A 17 1.54 5.44 8.00
CA LEU A 17 2.96 5.06 8.06
C LEU A 17 3.15 3.58 8.39
N ASP A 18 2.40 3.06 9.37
CA ASP A 18 2.44 1.65 9.76
C ASP A 18 2.01 0.74 8.60
N LEU A 19 0.94 1.11 7.88
CA LEU A 19 0.48 0.36 6.72
C LEU A 19 1.46 0.47 5.54
N THR A 20 2.08 1.63 5.33
CA THR A 20 3.10 1.82 4.29
C THR A 20 4.33 0.95 4.56
N ASN A 21 4.78 0.86 5.81
CA ASN A 21 5.86 -0.05 6.19
C ASN A 21 5.48 -1.52 5.95
N THR A 22 4.22 -1.87 6.17
CA THR A 22 3.67 -3.19 5.85
C THR A 22 3.67 -3.45 4.34
N GLU A 23 3.22 -2.49 3.54
CA GLU A 23 3.24 -2.53 2.08
C GLU A 23 4.65 -2.80 1.53
N ILE A 24 5.66 -2.11 2.06
CA ILE A 24 7.06 -2.31 1.68
C ILE A 24 7.49 -3.77 1.91
N GLN A 25 7.23 -4.31 3.10
CA GLN A 25 7.59 -5.68 3.44
C GLN A 25 6.85 -6.71 2.58
N VAL A 26 5.58 -6.46 2.30
CA VAL A 26 4.76 -7.30 1.42
C VAL A 26 5.32 -7.28 0.00
N ALA A 27 5.59 -6.11 -0.57
CA ALA A 27 6.16 -5.97 -1.90
C ALA A 27 7.52 -6.70 -2.02
N GLU A 28 8.41 -6.55 -1.04
CA GLU A 28 9.70 -7.27 -0.99
C GLU A 28 9.53 -8.79 -0.95
N THR A 29 8.54 -9.28 -0.21
CA THR A 29 8.23 -10.72 -0.16
C THR A 29 7.71 -11.21 -1.51
N ARG A 30 6.84 -10.45 -2.18
CA ARG A 30 6.27 -10.81 -3.49
C ARG A 30 7.30 -10.80 -4.62
N VAL A 31 8.36 -10.00 -4.52
CA VAL A 31 9.48 -10.03 -5.50
C VAL A 31 10.01 -11.45 -5.70
N ALA A 32 10.19 -12.21 -4.62
CA ALA A 32 10.65 -13.60 -4.70
C ALA A 32 9.63 -14.57 -5.33
N GLN A 33 8.35 -14.21 -5.31
CA GLN A 33 7.23 -15.00 -5.83
C GLN A 33 6.81 -14.60 -7.26
N ALA A 34 7.33 -13.49 -7.76
CA ALA A 34 6.96 -12.94 -9.06
C ALA A 34 7.25 -13.94 -10.20
N ARG A 35 6.21 -14.23 -11.01
CA ARG A 35 6.29 -15.19 -12.13
C ARG A 35 6.89 -14.60 -13.39
N THR A 36 6.94 -13.28 -13.51
CA THR A 36 7.50 -12.59 -14.67
C THR A 36 8.44 -11.47 -14.22
N GLU A 37 9.40 -11.14 -15.07
CA GLU A 37 10.35 -10.05 -14.81
C GLU A 37 9.63 -8.69 -14.76
N ALA A 38 8.57 -8.50 -15.53
CA ALA A 38 7.78 -7.27 -15.50
C ALA A 38 7.12 -7.07 -14.11
N VAL A 39 6.45 -8.11 -13.59
CA VAL A 39 5.83 -8.06 -12.24
C VAL A 39 6.90 -7.86 -11.17
N ARG A 40 8.05 -8.50 -11.29
CA ARG A 40 9.17 -8.33 -10.35
C ARG A 40 9.62 -6.87 -10.26
N ARG A 41 9.87 -6.23 -11.41
CA ARG A 41 10.31 -4.83 -11.45
C ARG A 41 9.29 -3.87 -10.85
N GLU A 42 8.00 -4.10 -11.12
CA GLU A 42 6.94 -3.27 -10.55
C GLU A 42 6.88 -3.42 -9.01
N LEU A 43 7.04 -4.63 -8.48
CA LEU A 43 7.09 -4.87 -7.04
C LEU A 43 8.32 -4.23 -6.40
N GLU A 44 9.50 -4.33 -7.02
CA GLU A 44 10.73 -3.65 -6.58
C GLU A 44 10.56 -2.13 -6.58
N GLN A 45 9.95 -1.59 -7.65
CA GLN A 45 9.67 -0.17 -7.75
C GLN A 45 8.65 0.28 -6.69
N ASN A 46 7.60 -0.51 -6.45
CA ASN A 46 6.60 -0.21 -5.43
C ASN A 46 7.22 -0.19 -4.01
N ALA A 47 8.10 -1.14 -3.69
CA ALA A 47 8.84 -1.14 -2.44
C ALA A 47 9.74 0.11 -2.30
N SER A 48 10.42 0.54 -3.37
CA SER A 48 11.23 1.76 -3.39
C SER A 48 10.38 3.01 -3.16
N ASN A 49 9.29 3.15 -3.92
CA ASN A 49 8.34 4.26 -3.79
C ASN A 49 7.68 4.27 -2.39
N GLY A 50 7.43 3.09 -1.81
CA GLY A 50 6.93 2.93 -0.45
C GLY A 50 7.86 3.55 0.58
N ARG A 51 9.18 3.36 0.46
CA ARG A 51 10.16 3.97 1.36
C ARG A 51 10.15 5.50 1.26
N GLU A 52 10.04 6.04 0.05
CA GLU A 52 9.93 7.50 -0.15
C GLU A 52 8.63 8.04 0.46
N ARG A 53 7.51 7.32 0.31
CA ARG A 53 6.23 7.66 0.95
C ARG A 53 6.36 7.63 2.47
N ALA A 54 6.96 6.60 3.04
CA ALA A 54 7.17 6.48 4.49
C ALA A 54 8.00 7.64 5.05
N GLU A 55 9.06 8.06 4.35
CA GLU A 55 9.87 9.21 4.73
C GLU A 55 9.07 10.51 4.70
N ALA A 56 8.29 10.74 3.64
CA ALA A 56 7.43 11.93 3.52
C ALA A 56 6.36 11.98 4.61
N ILE A 57 5.74 10.86 4.95
CA ILE A 57 4.76 10.75 6.04
C ILE A 57 5.45 11.03 7.39
N GLY A 58 6.62 10.45 7.63
CA GLY A 58 7.42 10.70 8.82
C GLY A 58 7.81 12.17 8.96
N GLY A 59 8.14 12.86 7.85
CA GLY A 59 8.35 14.30 7.79
C GLY A 59 7.13 15.07 8.25
N ALA A 60 5.97 14.80 7.67
CA ALA A 60 4.72 15.47 8.04
C ALA A 60 4.33 15.26 9.52
N ILE A 61 4.62 14.09 10.10
CA ILE A 61 4.43 13.82 11.53
C ILE A 61 5.33 14.75 12.36
N ARG A 62 6.61 14.88 12.01
CA ARG A 62 7.56 15.76 12.71
C ARG A 62 7.15 17.23 12.61
N ASP A 63 6.73 17.68 11.43
CA ASP A 63 6.29 19.05 11.18
C ASP A 63 5.06 19.44 12.02
N LEU A 64 4.20 18.46 12.32
CA LEU A 64 3.08 18.63 13.25
C LEU A 64 3.47 18.48 14.74
N GLY A 65 4.77 18.37 15.04
CA GLY A 65 5.29 18.22 16.41
C GLY A 65 5.11 16.82 17.00
N GLY A 66 4.88 15.82 16.16
CA GLY A 66 4.78 14.41 16.55
C GLY A 66 6.09 13.65 16.38
N TYR A 67 6.09 12.40 16.85
CA TYR A 67 7.18 11.45 16.68
C TYR A 67 6.68 10.29 15.82
N PRO A 68 7.37 9.92 14.70
CA PRO A 68 7.00 8.80 13.85
C PRO A 68 7.04 7.44 14.58
N ASP A 69 8.03 7.27 15.47
CA ASP A 69 8.34 6.00 16.13
C ASP A 69 7.44 5.68 17.34
N VAL A 70 6.36 6.43 17.56
CA VAL A 70 5.40 6.09 18.62
C VAL A 70 4.62 4.87 18.18
N ILE A 71 4.97 3.71 18.76
CA ILE A 71 4.25 2.44 18.62
C ILE A 71 2.78 2.66 18.99
N GLY A 72 1.92 2.71 17.98
CA GLY A 72 0.48 2.84 18.19
C GLY A 72 -0.18 1.47 18.33
N PRO A 73 -1.40 1.41 18.87
CA PRO A 73 -2.16 0.15 19.02
C PRO A 73 -2.48 -0.55 17.68
N PHE A 74 -2.18 0.07 16.55
CA PHE A 74 -2.36 -0.49 15.21
C PHE A 74 -1.22 -1.43 14.77
N LEU A 75 -0.01 -1.30 15.31
CA LEU A 75 1.15 -2.14 14.95
C LEU A 75 0.86 -3.63 15.14
N GLY A 76 0.18 -4.01 16.22
CA GLY A 76 -0.16 -5.41 16.48
C GLY A 76 -1.11 -6.02 15.44
N ARG A 77 -2.02 -5.22 14.86
CA ARG A 77 -2.98 -5.69 13.85
C ARG A 77 -2.37 -5.74 12.46
N ALA A 78 -1.58 -4.74 12.09
CA ALA A 78 -0.87 -4.73 10.81
C ALA A 78 0.20 -5.84 10.77
N ALA A 79 1.01 -5.98 11.81
CA ALA A 79 2.00 -7.05 11.93
C ALA A 79 1.36 -8.46 11.96
N ALA A 80 0.20 -8.62 12.59
CA ALA A 80 -0.55 -9.88 12.59
C ALA A 80 -1.13 -10.19 11.21
N ALA A 81 -1.60 -9.19 10.47
CA ALA A 81 -2.09 -9.35 9.11
C ALA A 81 -0.93 -9.72 8.15
N VAL A 82 0.23 -9.05 8.24
CA VAL A 82 1.43 -9.40 7.45
C VAL A 82 1.92 -10.80 7.80
N LYS A 83 1.98 -11.15 9.07
CA LYS A 83 2.39 -12.48 9.51
C LYS A 83 1.43 -13.54 8.98
N ALA A 84 0.13 -13.31 9.02
CA ALA A 84 -0.87 -14.21 8.45
C ALA A 84 -0.72 -14.34 6.92
N LEU A 85 -0.39 -13.24 6.21
CA LEU A 85 -0.17 -13.25 4.76
C LEU A 85 1.17 -13.91 4.36
N THR A 86 2.20 -13.84 5.21
CA THR A 86 3.51 -14.45 4.95
C THR A 86 3.62 -15.89 5.42
N GLU A 87 2.92 -16.29 6.47
CA GLU A 87 2.93 -17.65 7.02
C GLU A 87 2.04 -18.61 6.24
N GLN A 88 1.04 -18.12 5.52
CA GLN A 88 0.30 -18.94 4.58
C GLN A 88 1.09 -19.00 3.27
N ALA A 89 1.54 -20.20 2.89
CA ALA A 89 1.99 -20.50 1.53
C ALA A 89 0.77 -20.42 0.58
N ALA A 90 0.09 -19.28 0.60
CA ALA A 90 -1.06 -19.05 -0.23
C ALA A 90 -0.62 -19.04 -1.70
N PRO A 91 -1.44 -19.56 -2.62
CA PRO A 91 -1.24 -19.33 -4.04
C PRO A 91 -1.03 -17.85 -4.34
N PHE A 92 -0.28 -17.53 -5.39
CA PHE A 92 0.13 -16.16 -5.71
C PHE A 92 -1.06 -15.20 -5.88
N ASP A 93 -2.15 -15.67 -6.47
CA ASP A 93 -3.42 -14.96 -6.65
C ASP A 93 -4.08 -14.59 -5.31
N GLU A 94 -4.18 -15.54 -4.39
CA GLU A 94 -4.72 -15.30 -3.04
C GLU A 94 -3.85 -14.28 -2.27
N ALA A 95 -2.54 -14.37 -2.46
CA ALA A 95 -1.61 -13.41 -1.86
C ALA A 95 -1.82 -12.00 -2.41
N LEU A 96 -2.01 -11.85 -3.73
CA LEU A 96 -2.29 -10.56 -4.36
C LEU A 96 -3.64 -9.96 -3.95
N LEU A 97 -4.66 -10.79 -3.67
CA LEU A 97 -5.92 -10.31 -3.11
C LEU A 97 -5.73 -9.66 -1.72
N GLY A 98 -4.85 -10.24 -0.90
CA GLY A 98 -4.45 -9.63 0.37
C GLY A 98 -3.72 -8.31 0.19
N ASP A 99 -2.82 -8.23 -0.79
CA ASP A 99 -2.07 -7.04 -1.13
C ASP A 99 -3.02 -5.93 -1.64
N LEU A 100 -4.00 -6.28 -2.48
CA LEU A 100 -5.03 -5.36 -2.95
C LEU A 100 -5.88 -4.80 -1.79
N ALA A 101 -6.26 -5.63 -0.84
CA ALA A 101 -7.01 -5.17 0.35
C ALA A 101 -6.19 -4.18 1.21
N LEU A 102 -4.86 -4.36 1.29
CA LEU A 102 -3.97 -3.43 1.97
C LEU A 102 -3.90 -2.08 1.24
N GLU A 103 -3.79 -2.10 -0.10
CA GLU A 103 -3.77 -0.89 -0.92
C GLU A 103 -5.09 -0.12 -0.86
N ASP A 104 -6.23 -0.79 -0.91
CA ASP A 104 -7.54 -0.17 -0.73
C ASP A 104 -7.66 0.51 0.65
N GLN A 105 -7.13 -0.12 1.70
CA GLN A 105 -7.09 0.46 3.03
C GLN A 105 -6.20 1.71 3.09
N LEU A 106 -5.03 1.69 2.45
CA LEU A 106 -4.13 2.85 2.33
C LEU A 106 -4.80 3.99 1.57
N LEU A 107 -5.47 3.67 0.46
CA LEU A 107 -6.21 4.64 -0.35
C LEU A 107 -7.32 5.32 0.43
N ASP A 108 -8.15 4.56 1.15
CA ASP A 108 -9.26 5.11 1.93
C ASP A 108 -8.77 5.96 3.11
N ARG A 109 -7.67 5.55 3.78
CA ARG A 109 -7.05 6.36 4.82
C ARG A 109 -6.45 7.65 4.28
N SER A 110 -5.85 7.61 3.10
CA SER A 110 -5.32 8.81 2.43
C SER A 110 -6.43 9.79 2.07
N ARG A 111 -7.56 9.30 1.58
CA ARG A 111 -8.79 10.11 1.34
C ARG A 111 -9.31 10.75 2.63
N TYR A 112 -9.34 9.99 3.71
CA TYR A 112 -9.75 10.51 5.02
C TYR A 112 -8.76 11.55 5.56
N LEU A 113 -7.44 11.30 5.44
CA LEU A 113 -6.40 12.26 5.79
C LEU A 113 -6.58 13.58 5.02
N ARG A 114 -6.85 13.50 3.72
CA ARG A 114 -7.13 14.68 2.89
C ARG A 114 -8.32 15.48 3.42
N ALA A 115 -9.43 14.82 3.76
CA ALA A 115 -10.61 15.48 4.30
C ALA A 115 -10.30 16.19 5.64
N LEU A 116 -9.53 15.54 6.52
CA LEU A 116 -9.07 16.16 7.77
C LEU A 116 -8.15 17.37 7.52
N ALA A 117 -7.22 17.25 6.58
CA ALA A 117 -6.27 18.32 6.24
C ALA A 117 -7.01 19.55 5.69
N VAL A 118 -8.00 19.36 4.82
CA VAL A 118 -8.87 20.43 4.31
C VAL A 118 -9.63 21.10 5.46
N ALA A 119 -10.29 20.30 6.31
CA ALA A 119 -11.07 20.82 7.44
C ALA A 119 -10.22 21.61 8.45
N THR A 120 -8.94 21.23 8.59
CA THR A 120 -8.00 21.88 9.54
C THR A 120 -7.10 22.90 8.87
N LYS A 121 -7.25 23.15 7.58
CA LYS A 121 -6.47 24.08 6.75
C LYS A 121 -4.95 23.78 6.76
N GLN A 122 -4.60 22.48 6.74
CA GLN A 122 -3.22 22.00 6.68
C GLN A 122 -2.84 21.67 5.23
N GLN A 123 -2.37 22.69 4.50
CA GLN A 123 -2.09 22.58 3.06
C GLN A 123 -1.01 21.56 2.73
N ASP A 124 0.07 21.48 3.54
CA ASP A 124 1.16 20.54 3.30
C ASP A 124 0.71 19.10 3.50
N VAL A 125 -0.12 18.83 4.52
CA VAL A 125 -0.71 17.51 4.75
C VAL A 125 -1.73 17.18 3.66
N GLN A 126 -2.48 18.15 3.17
CA GLN A 126 -3.38 17.96 2.04
C GLN A 126 -2.60 17.57 0.78
N ALA A 127 -1.54 18.29 0.45
CA ALA A 127 -0.68 17.98 -0.70
C ALA A 127 -0.03 16.60 -0.59
N LEU A 128 0.39 16.19 0.62
CA LEU A 128 0.86 14.83 0.87
C LEU A 128 -0.25 13.80 0.62
N ALA A 129 -1.44 14.04 1.17
CA ALA A 129 -2.57 13.12 1.01
C ALA A 129 -2.98 12.96 -0.47
N ASP A 130 -2.95 14.03 -1.27
CA ASP A 130 -3.23 13.98 -2.71
C ASP A 130 -2.20 13.10 -3.46
N ARG A 131 -0.91 13.19 -3.09
CA ARG A 131 0.12 12.30 -3.65
C ARG A 131 -0.08 10.83 -3.25
N LEU A 132 -0.44 10.58 -1.98
CA LEU A 132 -0.72 9.22 -1.50
C LEU A 132 -1.93 8.62 -2.22
N ILE A 133 -3.02 9.38 -2.40
CA ILE A 133 -4.21 8.95 -3.14
C ILE A 133 -3.83 8.56 -4.57
N SER A 134 -3.05 9.39 -5.25
CA SER A 134 -2.61 9.10 -6.63
C SER A 134 -1.76 7.82 -6.70
N ALA A 135 -0.81 7.65 -5.77
CA ALA A 135 0.06 6.49 -5.75
C ALA A 135 -0.71 5.19 -5.48
N HIS A 136 -1.54 5.18 -4.42
CA HIS A 136 -2.30 3.97 -4.06
C HIS A 136 -3.38 3.63 -5.09
N SER A 137 -4.02 4.63 -5.73
CA SER A 137 -4.94 4.36 -6.85
C SER A 137 -4.22 3.66 -8.00
N ALA A 138 -3.03 4.10 -8.36
CA ALA A 138 -2.25 3.45 -9.43
C ALA A 138 -1.84 2.01 -9.06
N THR A 139 -1.48 1.75 -7.81
CA THR A 139 -1.14 0.40 -7.33
C THR A 139 -2.37 -0.52 -7.33
N VAL A 140 -3.54 -0.03 -6.89
CA VAL A 140 -4.82 -0.77 -6.96
C VAL A 140 -5.15 -1.17 -8.38
N ASP A 141 -5.05 -0.25 -9.33
CA ASP A 141 -5.32 -0.50 -10.75
C ASP A 141 -4.34 -1.55 -11.33
N TRP A 142 -3.06 -1.44 -10.97
CA TRP A 142 -2.04 -2.39 -11.40
C TRP A 142 -2.27 -3.79 -10.80
N LEU A 143 -2.50 -3.92 -9.50
CA LEU A 143 -2.79 -5.21 -8.84
C LEU A 143 -4.04 -5.87 -9.43
N THR A 144 -5.08 -5.08 -9.69
CA THR A 144 -6.31 -5.57 -10.32
C THR A 144 -6.02 -6.14 -11.72
N THR A 145 -5.14 -5.48 -12.48
CA THR A 145 -4.71 -5.95 -13.81
C THR A 145 -3.93 -7.26 -13.70
N VAL A 146 -2.97 -7.36 -12.77
CA VAL A 146 -2.18 -8.58 -12.55
C VAL A 146 -3.06 -9.75 -12.12
N LEU A 147 -4.04 -9.51 -11.23
CA LEU A 147 -5.02 -10.52 -10.81
C LEU A 147 -5.87 -11.00 -11.98
N ALA A 148 -6.34 -10.07 -12.82
CA ALA A 148 -7.12 -10.45 -14.02
C ALA A 148 -6.28 -11.29 -14.99
N GLU A 149 -5.02 -10.96 -15.21
CA GLU A 149 -4.10 -11.74 -16.03
C GLU A 149 -3.83 -13.14 -15.43
N ASP A 150 -3.67 -13.24 -14.12
CA ASP A 150 -3.43 -14.50 -13.43
C ASP A 150 -4.69 -15.39 -13.49
N ALA A 151 -5.89 -14.84 -13.31
CA ALA A 151 -7.18 -15.54 -13.45
C ALA A 151 -7.39 -16.12 -14.86
N LEU A 152 -6.83 -15.48 -15.89
CA LEU A 152 -6.81 -15.98 -17.28
C LEU A 152 -5.67 -16.97 -17.55
N GLY A 153 -4.93 -17.39 -16.52
CA GLY A 153 -3.78 -18.28 -16.60
C GLY A 153 -2.46 -17.57 -16.92
N GLY A 154 -2.45 -16.25 -16.78
CA GLY A 154 -1.28 -15.38 -16.95
C GLY A 154 -0.76 -15.26 -18.39
N PRO A 155 0.30 -14.50 -18.64
CA PRO A 155 0.90 -14.28 -19.97
C PRO A 155 1.33 -15.58 -20.67
N ALA A 156 1.57 -16.65 -19.90
CA ALA A 156 1.90 -17.96 -20.45
C ALA A 156 0.67 -18.69 -21.01
N ALA A 157 -0.53 -18.46 -20.48
CA ALA A 157 -1.77 -19.02 -20.98
C ALA A 157 -2.28 -18.26 -22.22
N LEU A 158 -2.07 -16.96 -22.27
CA LEU A 158 -2.35 -16.16 -23.48
C LEU A 158 -1.44 -16.55 -24.66
N ARG A 159 -0.25 -17.14 -24.41
CA ARG A 159 0.63 -17.70 -25.44
C ARG A 159 0.30 -19.11 -25.86
N ARG A 160 -0.55 -19.81 -25.15
CA ARG A 160 -1.12 -21.06 -25.60
C ARG A 160 -2.27 -20.73 -26.54
N THR A 161 -1.93 -20.37 -27.77
CA THR A 161 -2.88 -20.50 -28.90
C THR A 161 -3.52 -21.86 -28.76
N PRO A 162 -4.87 -21.98 -28.74
CA PRO A 162 -5.48 -23.28 -28.79
C PRO A 162 -4.94 -23.95 -30.06
N ARG A 163 -4.12 -24.97 -29.89
CA ARG A 163 -3.86 -25.88 -31.01
C ARG A 163 -5.24 -26.35 -31.45
N CYS A 164 -5.65 -25.84 -32.59
CA CYS A 164 -6.86 -26.28 -33.23
C CYS A 164 -6.92 -27.79 -33.11
N LEU A 165 -7.95 -28.29 -32.45
CA LEU A 165 -8.37 -29.67 -32.56
C LEU A 165 -8.62 -29.91 -34.04
N ARG A 166 -7.69 -30.60 -34.71
CA ARG A 166 -7.93 -31.24 -35.98
C ARG A 166 -8.62 -32.55 -35.74
#